data_5ce43f1cc1ad94ff7692d9216127e954
#
_entry.id   5ce43f1cc1ad94ff7692d9216127e954
#
_cell.length_a   1.000
_cell.length_b   1.000
_cell.length_c   1.000
_cell.angle_alpha   90.00
_cell.angle_beta   90.00
_cell.angle_gamma   90.00
#
_symmetry.space_group_name_H-M   'P 1'
#
loop_
_entity.id
_entity.type
_entity.pdbx_description
1 polymer ?
#
loop_
_entity_poly.entity_id
_entity_poly.type
_entity_poly.pdbx_seq_one_letter_code
_entity_poly.pdbx_strand_id
1 'polypeptide(L)'
;PLQNARRPGDNGSDSHGSDVAPLVAEGQYYWANTQAVQALTGGPVHFALLAVGGVRADLPAGELREGDAALTLLPFKNQLSVLTLSGADVRALLTETITATLPASAHAGKFPYGGHLRYTFTETEAGKRGDLTQLQWQTTEGQWQDLVDNQRYRVVMNAYSANGNDGWQALARAQRQQAERLDLAWVDGKLTGFPVEKVEQNGDQLNARYASGQTLDCQARAVNCGTDAASFVQYVREQRPTLTALSEPTVTLLRAE
;
A
#
# COMPACT_ATOMS: atom_id res chain seq x y z
N PRO A 1 -16.54 -0.31 16.30
CA PRO A 1 -15.65 -1.17 15.51
C PRO A 1 -15.47 -0.60 14.10
N LEU A 2 -14.31 -0.85 13.49
CA LEU A 2 -14.02 -0.54 12.10
C LEU A 2 -13.92 -1.83 11.31
N GLN A 3 -14.61 -1.92 10.17
CA GLN A 3 -14.63 -3.12 9.34
C GLN A 3 -13.49 -3.11 8.32
N ASN A 4 -12.93 -4.30 8.08
CA ASN A 4 -11.97 -4.54 7.02
C ASN A 4 -12.63 -5.35 5.88
N ALA A 5 -13.55 -4.72 5.17
CA ALA A 5 -14.07 -5.28 3.94
C ALA A 5 -12.97 -5.31 2.88
N ARG A 6 -12.68 -6.49 2.29
CA ARG A 6 -11.57 -6.60 1.33
C ARG A 6 -11.81 -5.82 0.05
N ARG A 7 -13.04 -5.79 -0.41
CA ARG A 7 -13.47 -5.08 -1.62
C ARG A 7 -14.78 -4.36 -1.31
N PRO A 8 -15.03 -3.18 -1.89
CA PRO A 8 -16.33 -2.54 -1.78
C PRO A 8 -17.48 -3.49 -2.16
N GLY A 9 -18.51 -3.55 -1.31
CA GLY A 9 -19.64 -4.48 -1.40
C GLY A 9 -19.42 -5.83 -0.70
N ASP A 10 -18.20 -6.20 -0.31
CA ASP A 10 -17.96 -7.42 0.46
C ASP A 10 -18.43 -7.24 1.92
N ASN A 11 -18.94 -8.31 2.51
CA ASN A 11 -19.43 -8.34 3.91
C ASN A 11 -20.45 -7.24 4.27
N GLY A 12 -21.24 -6.80 3.30
CA GLY A 12 -22.25 -5.75 3.50
C GLY A 12 -21.69 -4.34 3.59
N SER A 13 -20.44 -4.13 3.22
CA SER A 13 -19.87 -2.78 3.06
C SER A 13 -20.50 -2.06 1.87
N ASP A 14 -20.44 -0.73 1.92
CA ASP A 14 -20.90 0.13 0.83
C ASP A 14 -19.89 0.17 -0.35
N SER A 15 -20.04 1.17 -1.21
CA SER A 15 -19.15 1.41 -2.36
C SER A 15 -17.73 1.85 -1.98
N HIS A 16 -17.43 2.07 -0.70
CA HIS A 16 -16.12 2.50 -0.20
C HIS A 16 -15.31 1.37 0.44
N GLY A 17 -15.96 0.29 0.85
CA GLY A 17 -15.31 -0.95 1.32
C GLY A 17 -14.77 -0.88 2.74
N SER A 18 -13.45 -1.00 2.88
CA SER A 18 -12.78 -1.10 4.19
C SER A 18 -12.66 0.25 4.91
N ASP A 19 -13.00 0.28 6.19
CA ASP A 19 -12.65 1.39 7.09
C ASP A 19 -11.18 1.33 7.52
N VAL A 20 -10.63 0.12 7.62
CA VAL A 20 -9.30 -0.14 8.21
C VAL A 20 -8.16 0.03 7.20
N ALA A 21 -8.32 -0.47 5.99
CA ALA A 21 -7.26 -0.45 4.99
C ALA A 21 -6.79 0.97 4.63
N PRO A 22 -7.68 1.98 4.45
CA PRO A 22 -7.25 3.36 4.25
C PRO A 22 -6.47 3.92 5.44
N LEU A 23 -6.83 3.57 6.67
CA LEU A 23 -6.09 4.02 7.87
C LEU A 23 -4.69 3.43 7.93
N VAL A 24 -4.52 2.17 7.53
CA VAL A 24 -3.18 1.55 7.41
C VAL A 24 -2.37 2.25 6.33
N ALA A 25 -2.96 2.54 5.17
CA ALA A 25 -2.30 3.28 4.09
C ALA A 25 -1.90 4.70 4.52
N GLU A 26 -2.74 5.41 5.25
CA GLU A 26 -2.42 6.71 5.86
C GLU A 26 -1.24 6.60 6.84
N GLY A 27 -1.19 5.54 7.65
CA GLY A 27 -0.08 5.26 8.55
C GLY A 27 1.24 5.06 7.79
N GLN A 28 1.22 4.33 6.68
CA GLN A 28 2.40 4.16 5.81
C GLN A 28 2.84 5.49 5.19
N TYR A 29 1.89 6.29 4.70
CA TYR A 29 2.17 7.63 4.17
C TYR A 29 2.79 8.54 5.25
N TYR A 30 2.18 8.60 6.43
CA TYR A 30 2.68 9.38 7.55
C TYR A 30 4.12 9.01 7.92
N TRP A 31 4.38 7.72 8.13
CA TRP A 31 5.70 7.21 8.50
C TRP A 31 6.76 7.50 7.43
N ALA A 32 6.42 7.29 6.15
CA ALA A 32 7.32 7.56 5.03
C ALA A 32 7.68 9.05 4.89
N ASN A 33 6.86 9.94 5.43
CA ASN A 33 7.10 11.38 5.47
C ASN A 33 7.76 11.89 6.75
N THR A 34 8.15 11.00 7.67
CA THR A 34 8.99 11.39 8.81
C THR A 34 10.39 11.81 8.34
N GLN A 35 11.04 12.70 9.09
CA GLN A 35 12.37 13.19 8.75
C GLN A 35 13.40 12.05 8.57
N ALA A 36 13.32 11.01 9.41
CA ALA A 36 14.23 9.87 9.36
C ALA A 36 14.10 9.09 8.03
N VAL A 37 12.88 8.88 7.54
CA VAL A 37 12.63 8.18 6.27
C VAL A 37 12.98 9.06 5.08
N GLN A 38 12.58 10.33 5.09
CA GLN A 38 12.91 11.28 4.01
C GLN A 38 14.42 11.45 3.82
N ALA A 39 15.20 11.42 4.90
CA ALA A 39 16.66 11.46 4.83
C ALA A 39 17.26 10.28 4.07
N LEU A 40 16.61 9.11 4.09
CA LEU A 40 17.04 7.91 3.34
C LEU A 40 16.52 7.90 1.91
N THR A 41 15.27 8.33 1.71
CA THR A 41 14.57 8.25 0.41
C THR A 41 14.80 9.47 -0.49
N GLY A 42 15.46 10.50 0.02
CA GLY A 42 15.80 11.72 -0.73
C GLY A 42 14.64 12.70 -0.91
N GLY A 43 13.60 12.61 -0.07
CA GLY A 43 12.51 13.58 -0.04
C GLY A 43 11.13 12.97 0.21
N PRO A 44 10.07 13.80 0.17
CA PRO A 44 8.73 13.39 0.56
C PRO A 44 8.12 12.35 -0.39
N VAL A 45 7.27 11.50 0.20
CA VAL A 45 6.39 10.56 -0.51
C VAL A 45 5.08 11.25 -0.84
N HIS A 46 4.55 11.03 -2.04
CA HIS A 46 3.31 11.65 -2.50
C HIS A 46 2.06 10.95 -1.96
N PHE A 47 2.07 9.62 -1.94
CA PHE A 47 0.95 8.80 -1.45
C PHE A 47 1.38 7.37 -1.11
N ALA A 48 0.47 6.64 -0.47
CA ALA A 48 0.62 5.22 -0.18
C ALA A 48 -0.36 4.39 -1.02
N LEU A 49 0.04 3.16 -1.33
CA LEU A 49 -0.81 2.11 -1.90
C LEU A 49 -0.72 0.84 -1.06
N LEU A 50 -1.85 0.22 -0.80
CA LEU A 50 -1.98 -0.95 0.05
C LEU A 50 -2.86 -2.01 -0.62
N ALA A 51 -2.34 -3.23 -0.80
CA ALA A 51 -3.16 -4.40 -1.10
C ALA A 51 -3.84 -4.85 0.18
N VAL A 52 -5.18 -4.87 0.20
CA VAL A 52 -5.96 -5.14 1.42
C VAL A 52 -5.73 -6.53 2.01
N GLY A 53 -5.24 -7.49 1.22
CA GLY A 53 -4.88 -8.82 1.69
C GLY A 53 -3.84 -8.86 2.79
N GLY A 54 -3.01 -7.80 2.90
CA GLY A 54 -2.07 -7.60 4.00
C GLY A 54 -2.72 -7.21 5.32
N VAL A 55 -3.93 -6.65 5.30
CA VAL A 55 -4.71 -6.26 6.48
C VAL A 55 -5.61 -7.44 6.87
N ARG A 56 -5.39 -8.01 8.05
CA ARG A 56 -5.94 -9.33 8.39
C ARG A 56 -7.09 -9.32 9.40
N ALA A 57 -7.43 -8.17 9.96
CA ALA A 57 -8.44 -8.06 11.00
C ALA A 57 -9.28 -6.79 10.87
N ASP A 58 -10.50 -6.85 11.41
CA ASP A 58 -11.26 -5.67 11.81
C ASP A 58 -10.60 -5.04 13.05
N LEU A 59 -10.92 -3.79 13.33
CA LEU A 59 -10.56 -3.15 14.59
C LEU A 59 -11.79 -3.10 15.51
N PRO A 60 -11.81 -3.86 16.59
CA PRO A 60 -12.91 -3.82 17.54
C PRO A 60 -12.96 -2.47 18.27
N ALA A 61 -14.11 -2.15 18.84
CA ALA A 61 -14.21 -1.02 19.73
C ALA A 61 -13.42 -1.29 21.02
N GLY A 62 -12.75 -0.28 21.55
CA GLY A 62 -11.99 -0.35 22.79
C GLY A 62 -10.53 0.03 22.61
N GLU A 63 -9.69 -0.44 23.51
CA GLU A 63 -8.26 -0.17 23.52
C GLU A 63 -7.53 -0.99 22.43
N LEU A 64 -6.72 -0.33 21.61
CA LEU A 64 -5.83 -0.96 20.63
C LEU A 64 -4.41 -1.02 21.23
N ARG A 65 -3.84 -2.21 21.30
CA ARG A 65 -2.47 -2.44 21.77
C ARG A 65 -1.52 -2.61 20.57
N GLU A 66 -0.25 -2.30 20.77
CA GLU A 66 0.77 -2.51 19.73
C GLU A 66 0.85 -3.96 19.24
N GLY A 67 0.69 -4.91 20.17
CA GLY A 67 0.64 -6.32 19.82
C GLY A 67 -0.52 -6.68 18.89
N ASP A 68 -1.66 -6.00 19.00
CA ASP A 68 -2.80 -6.21 18.11
C ASP A 68 -2.45 -5.76 16.69
N ALA A 69 -1.73 -4.64 16.55
CA ALA A 69 -1.26 -4.18 15.25
C ALA A 69 -0.26 -5.15 14.61
N ALA A 70 0.75 -5.60 15.38
CA ALA A 70 1.87 -6.39 14.87
C ALA A 70 1.55 -7.89 14.71
N LEU A 71 0.61 -8.44 15.49
CA LEU A 71 0.32 -9.89 15.52
C LEU A 71 -1.01 -10.26 14.87
N THR A 72 -1.95 -9.33 14.81
CA THR A 72 -3.31 -9.59 14.33
C THR A 72 -3.63 -8.81 13.07
N LEU A 73 -3.39 -7.51 13.07
CA LEU A 73 -3.74 -6.64 11.95
C LEU A 73 -2.77 -6.78 10.77
N LEU A 74 -1.46 -6.70 11.04
CA LEU A 74 -0.37 -6.73 10.04
C LEU A 74 0.67 -7.80 10.40
N PRO A 75 0.29 -9.09 10.40
CA PRO A 75 1.09 -10.17 10.99
C PRO A 75 2.28 -10.62 10.15
N PHE A 76 2.41 -10.14 8.91
CA PHE A 76 3.40 -10.65 7.96
C PHE A 76 4.80 -10.06 8.15
N LYS A 77 4.97 -9.03 9.00
CA LYS A 77 6.24 -8.34 9.23
C LYS A 77 6.91 -7.88 7.93
N ASN A 78 6.10 -7.33 7.03
CA ASN A 78 6.61 -6.81 5.77
C ASN A 78 7.44 -5.54 6.01
N GLN A 79 8.55 -5.41 5.29
CA GLN A 79 9.20 -4.11 5.18
C GLN A 79 8.40 -3.19 4.24
N LEU A 80 8.44 -1.89 4.53
CA LEU A 80 7.95 -0.87 3.63
C LEU A 80 9.01 -0.53 2.59
N SER A 81 8.54 -0.28 1.39
CA SER A 81 9.31 0.15 0.23
C SER A 81 8.86 1.53 -0.21
N VAL A 82 9.81 2.39 -0.53
CA VAL A 82 9.53 3.64 -1.24
C VAL A 82 10.07 3.50 -2.65
N LEU A 83 9.20 3.67 -3.65
CA LEU A 83 9.56 3.53 -5.05
C LEU A 83 9.01 4.70 -5.86
N THR A 84 9.69 5.03 -6.96
CA THR A 84 9.26 6.07 -7.90
C THR A 84 8.58 5.41 -9.10
N LEU A 85 7.32 5.81 -9.34
CA LEU A 85 6.48 5.33 -10.44
C LEU A 85 6.03 6.51 -11.28
N SER A 86 5.77 6.28 -12.58
CA SER A 86 5.00 7.23 -13.38
C SER A 86 3.52 7.18 -13.01
N GLY A 87 2.78 8.27 -13.27
CA GLY A 87 1.33 8.23 -13.12
C GLY A 87 0.67 7.17 -13.99
N ALA A 88 1.24 6.89 -15.18
CA ALA A 88 0.78 5.82 -16.05
C ALA A 88 0.95 4.43 -15.42
N ASP A 89 2.07 4.16 -14.72
CA ASP A 89 2.27 2.90 -13.99
C ASP A 89 1.24 2.73 -12.86
N VAL A 90 0.96 3.81 -12.12
CA VAL A 90 -0.07 3.80 -11.06
C VAL A 90 -1.45 3.53 -11.64
N ARG A 91 -1.82 4.20 -12.72
CA ARG A 91 -3.08 3.98 -13.41
C ARG A 91 -3.23 2.55 -13.93
N ALA A 92 -2.18 2.02 -14.56
CA ALA A 92 -2.15 0.64 -15.03
C ALA A 92 -2.32 -0.37 -13.88
N LEU A 93 -1.58 -0.17 -12.77
CA LEU A 93 -1.70 -0.99 -11.58
C LEU A 93 -3.14 -1.02 -11.06
N LEU A 94 -3.74 0.15 -10.83
CA LEU A 94 -5.09 0.24 -10.29
C LEU A 94 -6.11 -0.40 -11.24
N THR A 95 -6.05 -0.07 -12.52
CA THR A 95 -6.99 -0.60 -13.53
C THR A 95 -6.91 -2.12 -13.62
N GLU A 96 -5.70 -2.69 -13.76
CA GLU A 96 -5.51 -4.14 -13.87
C GLU A 96 -5.95 -4.87 -12.60
N THR A 97 -5.54 -4.33 -11.44
CA THR A 97 -5.77 -5.00 -10.15
C THR A 97 -7.25 -4.95 -9.77
N ILE A 98 -7.91 -3.80 -9.94
CA ILE A 98 -9.34 -3.67 -9.65
C ILE A 98 -10.15 -4.54 -10.60
N THR A 99 -9.87 -4.47 -11.91
CA THR A 99 -10.54 -5.32 -12.91
C THR A 99 -10.43 -6.81 -12.56
N ALA A 100 -9.25 -7.26 -12.11
CA ALA A 100 -9.05 -8.64 -11.70
C ALA A 100 -9.82 -9.03 -10.42
N THR A 101 -10.37 -8.08 -9.69
CA THR A 101 -11.22 -8.34 -8.50
C THR A 101 -12.72 -8.23 -8.77
N LEU A 102 -13.14 -7.78 -9.96
CA LEU A 102 -14.56 -7.57 -10.27
C LEU A 102 -15.40 -8.86 -10.23
N PRO A 103 -14.93 -10.02 -10.73
CA PRO A 103 -15.69 -11.26 -10.63
C PRO A 103 -15.99 -11.61 -9.17
N ALA A 104 -17.20 -12.09 -8.89
CA ALA A 104 -17.61 -12.46 -7.52
C ALA A 104 -16.71 -13.55 -6.90
N SER A 105 -16.17 -14.45 -7.72
CA SER A 105 -15.25 -15.52 -7.29
C SER A 105 -13.79 -15.09 -7.20
N ALA A 106 -13.46 -13.84 -7.56
CA ALA A 106 -12.09 -13.39 -7.56
C ALA A 106 -11.52 -13.24 -6.14
N HIS A 107 -10.20 -13.47 -6.01
CA HIS A 107 -9.49 -13.21 -4.77
C HIS A 107 -9.39 -11.70 -4.51
N ALA A 108 -10.22 -11.20 -3.59
CA ALA A 108 -10.34 -9.77 -3.30
C ALA A 108 -9.14 -9.19 -2.51
N GLY A 109 -8.23 -10.00 -1.99
CA GLY A 109 -7.06 -9.55 -1.23
C GLY A 109 -6.11 -8.64 -2.00
N LYS A 110 -6.14 -8.68 -3.34
CA LYS A 110 -5.35 -7.80 -4.20
C LYS A 110 -5.94 -6.39 -4.36
N PHE A 111 -7.19 -6.16 -3.91
CA PHE A 111 -7.87 -4.88 -4.08
C PHE A 111 -7.07 -3.74 -3.44
N PRO A 112 -6.80 -2.62 -4.17
CA PRO A 112 -5.93 -1.55 -3.69
C PRO A 112 -6.69 -0.50 -2.89
N TYR A 113 -6.10 -0.06 -1.78
CA TYR A 113 -6.52 1.12 -1.04
C TYR A 113 -5.40 2.16 -1.03
N GLY A 114 -5.76 3.44 -1.00
CA GLY A 114 -4.83 4.57 -0.98
C GLY A 114 -4.76 5.28 0.36
N GLY A 115 -3.59 5.84 0.66
CA GLY A 115 -3.38 6.88 1.66
C GLY A 115 -2.85 8.13 0.96
N HIS A 116 -3.46 9.30 1.14
CA HIS A 116 -3.24 10.51 0.33
C HIS A 116 -3.44 10.27 -1.18
N LEU A 117 -4.15 9.23 -1.54
CA LEU A 117 -4.58 8.90 -2.89
C LEU A 117 -6.05 8.50 -2.84
N ARG A 118 -6.87 9.06 -3.74
CA ARG A 118 -8.27 8.66 -3.91
C ARG A 118 -8.58 8.37 -5.35
N TYR A 119 -9.51 7.45 -5.55
CA TYR A 119 -9.98 7.12 -6.89
C TYR A 119 -11.44 6.66 -6.92
N THR A 120 -12.06 6.81 -8.08
CA THR A 120 -13.34 6.19 -8.43
C THR A 120 -13.12 5.25 -9.59
N PHE A 121 -13.55 4.00 -9.43
CA PHE A 121 -13.58 3.02 -10.50
C PHE A 121 -15.04 2.72 -10.85
N THR A 122 -15.41 2.91 -12.10
CA THR A 122 -16.76 2.66 -12.60
C THR A 122 -16.75 1.40 -13.47
N GLU A 123 -17.47 0.39 -13.04
CA GLU A 123 -17.66 -0.84 -13.79
C GLU A 123 -18.54 -0.56 -15.01
N THR A 124 -18.07 -0.96 -16.19
CA THR A 124 -18.76 -0.74 -17.46
C THR A 124 -19.41 -2.02 -17.99
N GLU A 125 -18.96 -3.18 -17.52
CA GLU A 125 -19.54 -4.49 -17.78
C GLU A 125 -19.45 -5.34 -16.52
N ALA A 126 -20.61 -5.78 -16.02
CA ALA A 126 -20.73 -6.44 -14.72
C ALA A 126 -19.76 -7.62 -14.55
N GLY A 127 -18.91 -7.56 -13.52
CA GLY A 127 -17.94 -8.58 -13.17
C GLY A 127 -16.75 -8.73 -14.13
N LYS A 128 -16.57 -7.84 -15.12
CA LYS A 128 -15.56 -8.03 -16.16
C LYS A 128 -14.61 -6.86 -16.37
N ARG A 129 -15.12 -5.65 -16.48
CA ARG A 129 -14.29 -4.48 -16.80
C ARG A 129 -14.91 -3.18 -16.32
N GLY A 130 -14.08 -2.17 -16.25
CA GLY A 130 -14.43 -0.80 -15.90
C GLY A 130 -13.27 0.15 -16.11
N ASP A 131 -13.49 1.40 -15.75
CA ASP A 131 -12.55 2.50 -15.95
C ASP A 131 -12.32 3.28 -14.66
N LEU A 132 -11.09 3.77 -14.48
CA LEU A 132 -10.79 4.79 -13.49
C LEU A 132 -11.34 6.13 -13.97
N THR A 133 -12.45 6.56 -13.39
CA THR A 133 -13.12 7.82 -13.75
C THR A 133 -12.61 9.01 -12.94
N GLN A 134 -11.94 8.74 -11.82
CA GLN A 134 -11.22 9.72 -11.01
C GLN A 134 -9.95 9.06 -10.45
N LEU A 135 -8.83 9.79 -10.44
CA LEU A 135 -7.60 9.39 -9.77
C LEU A 135 -6.85 10.63 -9.33
N GLN A 136 -6.77 10.86 -8.02
CA GLN A 136 -6.22 12.08 -7.44
C GLN A 136 -5.31 11.74 -6.25
N TRP A 137 -4.30 12.55 -6.04
CA TRP A 137 -3.45 12.52 -4.86
C TRP A 137 -3.58 13.82 -4.07
N GLN A 138 -3.35 13.75 -2.75
CA GLN A 138 -3.49 14.91 -1.87
C GLN A 138 -2.11 15.52 -1.61
N THR A 139 -2.01 16.83 -1.89
CA THR A 139 -0.78 17.60 -1.61
C THR A 139 -0.57 17.78 -0.10
N THR A 140 0.62 18.23 0.28
CA THR A 140 0.95 18.57 1.68
C THR A 140 0.07 19.68 2.26
N GLU A 141 -0.51 20.53 1.38
CA GLU A 141 -1.47 21.58 1.75
C GLU A 141 -2.91 21.05 1.84
N GLY A 142 -3.11 19.74 1.68
CA GLY A 142 -4.42 19.10 1.77
C GLY A 142 -5.29 19.24 0.52
N GLN A 143 -4.75 19.68 -0.62
CA GLN A 143 -5.50 19.84 -1.87
C GLN A 143 -5.44 18.58 -2.72
N TRP A 144 -6.57 18.17 -3.28
CA TRP A 144 -6.64 17.08 -4.23
C TRP A 144 -6.27 17.55 -5.63
N GLN A 145 -5.33 16.85 -6.27
CA GLN A 145 -4.88 17.10 -7.63
C GLN A 145 -4.96 15.82 -8.46
N ASP A 146 -5.32 15.96 -9.74
CA ASP A 146 -5.36 14.82 -10.66
C ASP A 146 -3.95 14.24 -10.84
N LEU A 147 -3.88 12.92 -10.88
CA LEU A 147 -2.64 12.21 -11.16
C LEU A 147 -2.33 12.31 -12.65
N VAL A 148 -1.13 12.79 -12.98
CA VAL A 148 -0.67 13.04 -14.35
C VAL A 148 0.22 11.89 -14.82
N ASP A 149 -0.10 11.27 -15.96
CA ASP A 149 0.51 10.04 -16.44
C ASP A 149 2.03 10.12 -16.65
N ASN A 150 2.54 11.24 -17.15
CA ASN A 150 3.97 11.44 -17.40
C ASN A 150 4.73 12.07 -16.21
N GLN A 151 4.06 12.36 -15.11
CA GLN A 151 4.69 12.83 -13.88
C GLN A 151 5.18 11.64 -13.06
N ARG A 152 6.25 11.86 -12.28
CA ARG A 152 6.82 10.84 -11.41
C ARG A 152 6.40 11.09 -9.97
N TYR A 153 6.02 10.01 -9.29
CA TYR A 153 5.54 10.04 -7.91
C TYR A 153 6.35 9.07 -7.05
N ARG A 154 6.76 9.51 -5.86
CA ARG A 154 7.23 8.60 -4.82
C ARG A 154 6.04 8.00 -4.11
N VAL A 155 6.03 6.67 -4.03
CA VAL A 155 4.92 5.89 -3.49
C VAL A 155 5.47 4.96 -2.43
N VAL A 156 4.79 4.86 -1.29
CA VAL A 156 5.12 3.89 -0.24
C VAL A 156 4.13 2.72 -0.28
N MET A 157 4.63 1.52 -0.12
CA MET A 157 3.85 0.29 0.03
C MET A 157 4.70 -0.81 0.67
N ASN A 158 4.08 -1.92 1.06
CA ASN A 158 4.88 -3.06 1.52
C ASN A 158 5.66 -3.71 0.37
N ALA A 159 6.81 -4.30 0.68
CA ALA A 159 7.73 -4.86 -0.30
C ALA A 159 7.14 -6.05 -1.07
N TYR A 160 6.28 -6.85 -0.46
CA TYR A 160 5.61 -7.98 -1.12
C TYR A 160 4.75 -7.51 -2.30
N SER A 161 3.94 -6.47 -2.08
CA SER A 161 3.16 -5.82 -3.15
C SER A 161 4.06 -5.08 -4.13
N ALA A 162 5.09 -4.39 -3.66
CA ALA A 162 6.05 -3.69 -4.50
C ALA A 162 6.79 -4.62 -5.46
N ASN A 163 7.02 -5.88 -5.09
CA ASN A 163 7.55 -6.91 -5.98
C ASN A 163 6.57 -7.32 -7.09
N GLY A 164 5.30 -6.96 -6.99
CA GLY A 164 4.27 -7.35 -7.96
C GLY A 164 3.59 -8.67 -7.66
N ASN A 165 3.77 -9.22 -6.45
CA ASN A 165 3.07 -10.40 -5.99
C ASN A 165 1.56 -10.11 -5.81
N ASP A 166 0.79 -11.16 -5.63
CA ASP A 166 -0.65 -11.11 -5.39
C ASP A 166 -1.45 -10.37 -6.48
N GLY A 167 -0.96 -10.45 -7.73
CA GLY A 167 -1.64 -9.85 -8.88
C GLY A 167 -1.27 -8.38 -9.15
N TRP A 168 -0.31 -7.80 -8.43
CA TRP A 168 0.21 -6.45 -8.66
C TRP A 168 1.31 -6.42 -9.73
N GLN A 169 1.12 -7.20 -10.79
CA GLN A 169 2.14 -7.48 -11.82
C GLN A 169 2.58 -6.24 -12.61
N ALA A 170 1.77 -5.19 -12.68
CA ALA A 170 2.18 -3.92 -13.28
C ALA A 170 3.44 -3.37 -12.62
N LEU A 171 3.60 -3.53 -11.29
CA LEU A 171 4.80 -3.11 -10.55
C LEU A 171 6.03 -3.95 -10.92
N ALA A 172 5.87 -5.25 -11.08
CA ALA A 172 6.97 -6.11 -11.53
C ALA A 172 7.45 -5.71 -12.93
N ARG A 173 6.52 -5.38 -13.83
CA ARG A 173 6.86 -4.90 -15.18
C ARG A 173 7.62 -3.58 -15.13
N ALA A 174 7.15 -2.63 -14.33
CA ALA A 174 7.79 -1.31 -14.16
C ALA A 174 9.23 -1.40 -13.61
N GLN A 175 9.54 -2.45 -12.82
CA GLN A 175 10.83 -2.63 -12.15
C GLN A 175 11.73 -3.72 -12.77
N ARG A 176 11.34 -4.30 -13.92
CA ARG A 176 12.05 -5.45 -14.52
C ARG A 176 13.47 -5.13 -14.98
N GLN A 177 13.67 -3.95 -15.54
CA GLN A 177 14.97 -3.52 -16.05
C GLN A 177 15.77 -2.79 -14.97
N GLN A 178 15.12 -1.86 -14.31
CA GLN A 178 15.68 -1.04 -13.26
C GLN A 178 14.57 -0.61 -12.31
N ALA A 179 14.79 -0.77 -11.00
CA ALA A 179 13.92 -0.26 -9.97
C ALA A 179 14.48 1.06 -9.43
N GLU A 180 13.64 2.06 -9.28
CA GLU A 180 13.92 3.24 -8.47
C GLU A 180 13.23 3.05 -7.11
N ARG A 181 13.83 2.21 -6.26
CA ARG A 181 13.21 1.72 -5.05
C ARG A 181 14.20 1.52 -3.92
N LEU A 182 13.74 1.84 -2.72
CA LEU A 182 14.44 1.60 -1.47
C LEU A 182 13.54 0.81 -0.51
N ASP A 183 14.00 -0.36 -0.07
CA ASP A 183 13.35 -1.13 0.99
C ASP A 183 13.90 -0.69 2.35
N LEU A 184 13.04 -0.63 3.37
CA LEU A 184 13.37 -0.03 4.66
C LEU A 184 13.21 -1.05 5.79
N ALA A 185 14.26 -1.24 6.56
CA ALA A 185 14.27 -2.09 7.74
C ALA A 185 15.17 -1.51 8.84
N TRP A 186 14.95 -1.91 10.09
CA TRP A 186 15.92 -1.62 11.17
C TRP A 186 17.00 -2.70 11.21
N VAL A 187 18.25 -2.25 11.22
CA VAL A 187 19.44 -3.09 11.43
C VAL A 187 20.15 -2.55 12.65
N ASP A 188 20.36 -3.39 13.66
CA ASP A 188 20.93 -2.99 14.95
C ASP A 188 20.24 -1.74 15.57
N GLY A 189 18.91 -1.68 15.42
CA GLY A 189 18.09 -0.57 15.92
C GLY A 189 18.15 0.72 15.09
N LYS A 190 18.93 0.74 13.99
CA LYS A 190 19.03 1.88 13.08
C LYS A 190 18.22 1.65 11.81
N LEU A 191 17.36 2.60 11.45
CA LEU A 191 16.64 2.57 10.17
C LEU A 191 17.62 2.63 9.01
N THR A 192 17.55 1.64 8.13
CA THR A 192 18.50 1.41 7.03
C THR A 192 17.73 1.22 5.73
N GLY A 193 18.22 1.82 4.66
CA GLY A 193 17.69 1.67 3.31
C GLY A 193 18.50 0.65 2.49
N PHE A 194 17.77 -0.21 1.77
CA PHE A 194 18.32 -1.23 0.88
C PHE A 194 17.89 -0.93 -0.56
N PRO A 195 18.78 -0.37 -1.40
CA PRO A 195 18.45 -0.07 -2.78
C PRO A 195 18.14 -1.35 -3.56
N VAL A 196 17.00 -1.37 -4.24
CA VAL A 196 16.59 -2.45 -5.13
C VAL A 196 17.06 -2.14 -6.54
N GLU A 197 17.80 -3.07 -7.16
CA GLU A 197 18.26 -2.94 -8.54
C GLU A 197 17.13 -3.24 -9.53
N LYS A 198 16.43 -4.35 -9.33
CA LYS A 198 15.30 -4.79 -10.14
C LYS A 198 14.43 -5.81 -9.40
N VAL A 199 13.28 -6.09 -9.97
CA VAL A 199 12.45 -7.24 -9.56
C VAL A 199 12.63 -8.37 -10.55
N GLU A 200 12.79 -9.59 -10.04
CA GLU A 200 12.97 -10.80 -10.85
C GLU A 200 12.15 -11.98 -10.33
N GLN A 201 11.86 -12.90 -11.22
CA GLN A 201 11.15 -14.14 -10.89
C GLN A 201 12.12 -15.10 -10.19
N ASN A 202 11.69 -15.65 -9.06
CA ASN A 202 12.38 -16.71 -8.35
C ASN A 202 11.37 -17.78 -7.92
N GLY A 203 11.34 -18.89 -8.63
CA GLY A 203 10.27 -19.88 -8.48
C GLY A 203 8.90 -19.28 -8.82
N ASP A 204 7.94 -19.45 -7.91
CA ASP A 204 6.58 -18.93 -8.06
C ASP A 204 6.39 -17.49 -7.54
N GLN A 205 7.44 -16.90 -6.98
CA GLN A 205 7.40 -15.56 -6.40
C GLN A 205 8.25 -14.56 -7.15
N LEU A 206 7.85 -13.31 -7.07
CA LEU A 206 8.59 -12.15 -7.53
C LEU A 206 9.35 -11.58 -6.34
N ASN A 207 10.66 -11.37 -6.50
CA ASN A 207 11.54 -10.90 -5.43
C ASN A 207 12.38 -9.71 -5.88
N ALA A 208 12.71 -8.84 -4.92
CA ALA A 208 13.67 -7.78 -5.12
C ALA A 208 15.09 -8.35 -5.21
N ARG A 209 15.85 -7.93 -6.22
CA ARG A 209 17.29 -8.06 -6.24
C ARG A 209 17.90 -6.75 -5.76
N TYR A 210 18.67 -6.81 -4.68
CA TYR A 210 19.29 -5.62 -4.10
C TYR A 210 20.58 -5.24 -4.84
N ALA A 211 20.84 -3.93 -4.89
CA ALA A 211 22.03 -3.38 -5.51
C ALA A 211 23.33 -3.76 -4.76
N SER A 212 24.44 -3.80 -5.49
CA SER A 212 25.80 -3.97 -4.93
C SER A 212 25.98 -5.22 -4.06
N GLY A 213 25.25 -6.31 -4.36
CA GLY A 213 25.36 -7.56 -3.62
C GLY A 213 24.85 -7.49 -2.18
N GLN A 214 24.12 -6.44 -1.82
CA GLN A 214 23.44 -6.34 -0.54
C GLN A 214 22.35 -7.42 -0.42
N THR A 215 22.07 -7.85 0.79
CA THR A 215 20.96 -8.73 1.11
C THR A 215 20.20 -8.17 2.30
N LEU A 216 18.88 -8.23 2.25
CA LEU A 216 18.02 -7.96 3.41
C LEU A 216 17.49 -9.30 3.93
N ASP A 217 18.12 -9.79 4.99
CA ASP A 217 17.72 -11.02 5.67
C ASP A 217 16.84 -10.70 6.87
N CYS A 218 15.54 -10.81 6.70
CA CYS A 218 14.54 -10.58 7.75
C CYS A 218 14.52 -11.67 8.84
N GLN A 219 15.29 -12.75 8.68
CA GLN A 219 15.46 -13.77 9.71
C GLN A 219 16.69 -13.53 10.60
N ALA A 220 17.60 -12.64 10.19
CA ALA A 220 18.76 -12.28 10.97
C ALA A 220 18.35 -11.59 12.27
N ARG A 221 19.00 -11.97 13.39
CA ARG A 221 18.65 -11.49 14.74
C ARG A 221 18.71 -9.97 14.89
N ALA A 222 19.62 -9.31 14.16
CA ALA A 222 19.82 -7.87 14.22
C ALA A 222 18.87 -7.08 13.29
N VAL A 223 18.04 -7.77 12.49
CA VAL A 223 17.18 -7.16 11.47
C VAL A 223 15.72 -7.24 11.89
N ASN A 224 15.03 -6.11 11.84
CA ASN A 224 13.58 -6.03 11.98
C ASN A 224 12.97 -5.45 10.72
N CYS A 225 12.29 -6.29 9.96
CA CYS A 225 11.59 -5.91 8.74
C CYS A 225 10.14 -5.43 8.94
N GLY A 226 9.58 -5.54 10.14
CA GLY A 226 8.19 -5.20 10.44
C GLY A 226 7.89 -3.70 10.43
N THR A 227 8.33 -2.99 9.39
CA THR A 227 8.12 -1.54 9.28
C THR A 227 6.69 -1.19 8.92
N ASP A 228 5.91 -2.10 8.32
CA ASP A 228 4.48 -1.92 8.05
C ASP A 228 3.65 -1.77 9.33
N ALA A 229 3.78 -2.70 10.27
CA ALA A 229 3.08 -2.63 11.56
C ALA A 229 3.56 -1.44 12.41
N ALA A 230 4.88 -1.21 12.45
CA ALA A 230 5.45 -0.10 13.18
C ALA A 230 4.99 1.27 12.66
N SER A 231 4.84 1.43 11.36
CA SER A 231 4.33 2.66 10.74
C SER A 231 2.90 2.96 11.20
N PHE A 232 2.05 1.94 11.28
CA PHE A 232 0.68 2.09 11.76
C PHE A 232 0.64 2.44 13.26
N VAL A 233 1.44 1.77 14.08
CA VAL A 233 1.54 2.07 15.52
C VAL A 233 1.98 3.52 15.74
N GLN A 234 3.00 3.97 15.04
CA GLN A 234 3.48 5.35 15.16
C GLN A 234 2.41 6.36 14.73
N TYR A 235 1.75 6.13 13.61
CA TYR A 235 0.67 6.98 13.11
C TYR A 235 -0.48 7.11 14.13
N VAL A 236 -0.92 5.99 14.70
CA VAL A 236 -2.00 5.99 15.70
C VAL A 236 -1.58 6.81 16.92
N ARG A 237 -0.38 6.58 17.45
CA ARG A 237 0.11 7.29 18.61
C ARG A 237 0.24 8.80 18.43
N GLU A 238 0.76 9.21 17.29
CA GLU A 238 1.15 10.59 17.06
C GLU A 238 0.04 11.43 16.43
N GLN A 239 -0.83 10.81 15.61
CA GLN A 239 -1.82 11.54 14.81
C GLN A 239 -3.27 11.17 15.12
N ARG A 240 -3.52 9.93 15.50
CA ARG A 240 -4.88 9.39 15.65
C ARG A 240 -5.05 8.57 16.93
N PRO A 241 -4.78 9.14 18.12
CA PRO A 241 -4.89 8.39 19.40
C PRO A 241 -6.30 7.83 19.64
N THR A 242 -7.32 8.39 18.95
CA THR A 242 -8.66 7.80 18.83
C THR A 242 -8.91 7.50 17.36
N LEU A 243 -8.98 6.20 17.02
CA LEU A 243 -9.24 5.75 15.65
C LEU A 243 -10.73 5.80 15.34
N THR A 244 -11.05 6.48 14.26
CA THR A 244 -12.34 6.48 13.57
C THR A 244 -12.10 6.25 12.09
N ALA A 245 -13.10 5.81 11.33
CA ALA A 245 -13.00 5.80 9.87
C ALA A 245 -12.60 7.19 9.33
N LEU A 246 -12.01 7.22 8.15
CA LEU A 246 -11.72 8.49 7.48
C LEU A 246 -13.04 9.22 7.19
N SER A 247 -13.05 10.55 7.34
CA SER A 247 -14.22 11.39 7.07
C SER A 247 -14.58 11.43 5.59
N GLU A 248 -13.57 11.26 4.71
CA GLU A 248 -13.75 11.20 3.27
C GLU A 248 -13.22 9.85 2.76
N PRO A 249 -14.01 9.11 1.96
CA PRO A 249 -13.57 7.85 1.41
C PRO A 249 -12.46 8.07 0.38
N THR A 250 -11.48 7.19 0.37
CA THR A 250 -10.37 7.20 -0.61
C THR A 250 -10.65 6.29 -1.81
N VAL A 251 -11.64 5.43 -1.70
CA VAL A 251 -12.05 4.48 -2.75
C VAL A 251 -13.53 4.59 -2.98
N THR A 252 -13.93 4.58 -4.25
CA THR A 252 -15.32 4.40 -4.68
C THR A 252 -15.37 3.39 -5.82
N LEU A 253 -16.09 2.30 -5.64
CA LEU A 253 -16.35 1.30 -6.67
C LEU A 253 -17.83 1.35 -7.04
N LEU A 254 -18.12 1.86 -8.23
CA LEU A 254 -19.46 1.90 -8.80
C LEU A 254 -19.68 0.64 -9.65
N ARG A 255 -20.64 -0.18 -9.26
CA ARG A 255 -20.96 -1.42 -9.96
C ARG A 255 -21.89 -1.15 -11.14
N ALA A 256 -21.72 -1.92 -12.24
CA ALA A 256 -22.72 -1.99 -13.29
C ALA A 256 -23.95 -2.76 -12.80
N GLU A 257 -25.14 -2.31 -13.24
CA GLU A 257 -26.42 -2.98 -12.97
C GLU A 257 -26.57 -4.29 -13.78
#